data_0ad10bc38e609d8fdcae34e69e6f8d2a
#
_entry.id   0ad10bc38e609d8fdcae34e69e6f8d2a
#
_cell.length_a   1.000
_cell.length_b   1.000
_cell.length_c   1.000
_cell.angle_alpha   90.00
_cell.angle_beta   90.00
_cell.angle_gamma   90.00
#
_symmetry.space_group_name_H-M   'P 1'
#
loop_
_entity.id
_entity.type
_entity.pdbx_description
1 polymer ?
#
loop_
_entity_poly.entity_id
_entity_poly.type
_entity_poly.pdbx_seq_one_letter_code
_entity_poly.pdbx_strand_id
1 'polypeptide(L)'
;MNDHPLSESDLHRHFGRRGRDLPGRVLLPPGDDMAMLGIGSTDRLLVAADQVVIGRHVRVDEAPAAIGRKAVLRNLSDVAAMAARPIAILATATLSPDRDQRWAEALHAGLHETGLAFDAPLIGGDLATHARPETPDVISVTILARPGGEDGRVVTRHGAAAGDLLAVTGRLGGSLTEDGRGRHLDFPPRIEEAIALNALLRQDLVAMMDVSDGVARDAARLATTDGVGVRLDADRIPRNPGCDWRSAIGDGEDYELLIACRREPPGEIDGVPVTVIGRFESTPGTSGRVLIDADGESIDVAGLGWEHAGDPTDRTG
;
A
#
# COMPACT_ATOMS: atom_id res chain seq x y z
N MET A 1 1.69 -31.45 11.44
CA MET A 1 1.25 -30.03 11.41
C MET A 1 2.53 -29.23 11.47
N ASN A 2 2.80 -28.40 10.49
CA ASN A 2 4.04 -27.62 10.46
C ASN A 2 3.92 -26.49 11.49
N ASP A 3 4.76 -26.55 12.53
CA ASP A 3 4.89 -25.53 13.59
C ASP A 3 5.69 -24.29 13.12
N HIS A 4 5.46 -23.82 11.88
CA HIS A 4 6.03 -22.56 11.46
C HIS A 4 5.11 -21.41 11.87
N PRO A 5 5.65 -20.28 12.33
CA PRO A 5 4.86 -19.10 12.64
C PRO A 5 4.07 -18.67 11.40
N LEU A 6 2.91 -18.05 11.63
CA LEU A 6 2.02 -17.56 10.57
C LEU A 6 2.78 -16.53 9.72
N SER A 7 2.93 -16.78 8.42
CA SER A 7 3.48 -15.84 7.47
C SER A 7 2.34 -15.24 6.66
N GLU A 8 2.25 -13.91 6.66
CA GLU A 8 1.27 -13.17 5.86
C GLU A 8 1.43 -13.47 4.37
N SER A 9 2.66 -13.45 3.86
CA SER A 9 2.97 -13.76 2.45
C SER A 9 2.52 -15.17 2.04
N ASP A 10 2.59 -16.15 2.95
CA ASP A 10 2.11 -17.52 2.69
C ASP A 10 0.58 -17.58 2.63
N LEU A 11 -0.09 -16.83 3.50
CA LEU A 11 -1.56 -16.73 3.50
C LEU A 11 -2.06 -16.04 2.23
N HIS A 12 -1.47 -14.92 1.84
CA HIS A 12 -1.81 -14.24 0.59
C HIS A 12 -1.65 -15.14 -0.62
N ARG A 13 -0.55 -15.88 -0.71
CA ARG A 13 -0.36 -16.89 -1.77
C ARG A 13 -1.42 -18.01 -1.72
N HIS A 14 -1.81 -18.44 -0.53
CA HIS A 14 -2.85 -19.47 -0.37
C HIS A 14 -4.22 -18.97 -0.81
N PHE A 15 -4.60 -17.75 -0.40
CA PHE A 15 -5.89 -17.15 -0.76
C PHE A 15 -5.96 -16.77 -2.24
N GLY A 16 -4.89 -16.23 -2.82
CA GLY A 16 -4.81 -15.91 -4.24
C GLY A 16 -5.00 -17.13 -5.15
N ARG A 17 -4.55 -18.34 -4.72
CA ARG A 17 -4.80 -19.59 -5.48
C ARG A 17 -6.29 -19.96 -5.52
N ARG A 18 -7.06 -19.65 -4.48
CA ARG A 18 -8.51 -19.92 -4.41
C ARG A 18 -9.33 -18.89 -5.21
N GLY A 19 -8.76 -17.75 -5.54
CA GLY A 19 -9.39 -16.73 -6.39
C GLY A 19 -9.72 -17.19 -7.81
N ARG A 20 -9.16 -18.32 -8.26
CA ARG A 20 -9.40 -18.87 -9.61
C ARG A 20 -10.80 -19.45 -9.82
N ASP A 21 -11.49 -19.83 -8.74
CA ASP A 21 -12.82 -20.45 -8.79
C ASP A 21 -13.94 -19.46 -8.44
N LEU A 22 -13.66 -18.15 -8.50
CA LEU A 22 -14.65 -17.12 -8.19
C LEU A 22 -15.65 -16.91 -9.35
N PRO A 23 -16.89 -16.49 -9.06
CA PRO A 23 -17.88 -16.20 -10.10
C PRO A 23 -17.40 -15.16 -11.11
N GLY A 24 -17.85 -15.26 -12.37
CA GLY A 24 -17.40 -14.38 -13.48
C GLY A 24 -17.66 -12.89 -13.28
N ARG A 25 -18.46 -12.47 -12.27
CA ARG A 25 -18.58 -11.06 -11.87
C ARG A 25 -17.38 -10.53 -11.10
N VAL A 26 -16.51 -11.40 -10.60
CA VAL A 26 -15.21 -11.00 -10.02
C VAL A 26 -14.26 -10.82 -11.18
N LEU A 27 -14.02 -9.57 -11.56
CA LEU A 27 -13.19 -9.21 -12.72
C LEU A 27 -11.71 -9.19 -12.36
N LEU A 28 -11.38 -8.82 -11.13
CA LEU A 28 -10.03 -8.87 -10.55
C LEU A 28 -10.13 -9.53 -9.17
N PRO A 29 -9.61 -10.77 -9.01
CA PRO A 29 -9.64 -11.49 -7.73
C PRO A 29 -8.59 -10.95 -6.75
N PRO A 30 -8.55 -11.45 -5.48
CA PRO A 30 -7.50 -11.11 -4.52
C PRO A 30 -6.08 -11.36 -5.07
N GLY A 31 -5.17 -10.41 -4.81
CA GLY A 31 -3.77 -10.46 -5.26
C GLY A 31 -3.27 -9.12 -5.79
N ASP A 32 -4.16 -8.16 -5.97
CA ASP A 32 -3.89 -6.76 -6.30
C ASP A 32 -4.23 -5.85 -5.11
N ASP A 33 -3.99 -4.53 -5.21
CA ASP A 33 -4.32 -3.55 -4.15
C ASP A 33 -5.82 -3.55 -3.84
N MET A 34 -6.66 -3.70 -4.86
CA MET A 34 -8.11 -3.84 -4.70
C MET A 34 -8.65 -4.99 -5.53
N ALA A 35 -9.70 -5.64 -5.05
CA ALA A 35 -10.54 -6.52 -5.88
C ALA A 35 -11.49 -5.68 -6.75
N MET A 36 -11.87 -6.20 -7.95
CA MET A 36 -12.81 -5.52 -8.85
C MET A 36 -14.01 -6.42 -9.17
N LEU A 37 -15.20 -5.86 -9.04
CA LEU A 37 -16.48 -6.51 -9.31
C LEU A 37 -17.17 -5.82 -10.50
N GLY A 38 -17.77 -6.62 -11.38
CA GLY A 38 -18.80 -6.15 -12.31
C GLY A 38 -20.16 -6.07 -11.59
N ILE A 39 -20.75 -4.87 -11.52
CA ILE A 39 -22.05 -4.64 -10.86
C ILE A 39 -23.18 -4.29 -11.83
N GLY A 40 -22.87 -4.29 -13.11
CA GLY A 40 -23.81 -4.04 -14.21
C GLY A 40 -23.21 -4.49 -15.53
N SER A 41 -23.76 -4.03 -16.64
CA SER A 41 -23.21 -4.36 -17.98
C SER A 41 -21.85 -3.70 -18.25
N THR A 42 -21.62 -2.51 -17.67
CA THR A 42 -20.42 -1.69 -17.88
C THR A 42 -19.80 -1.23 -16.56
N ASP A 43 -20.56 -1.23 -15.46
CA ASP A 43 -20.14 -0.65 -14.18
C ASP A 43 -19.19 -1.58 -13.44
N ARG A 44 -18.15 -0.99 -12.86
CA ARG A 44 -17.11 -1.68 -12.10
C ARG A 44 -16.98 -1.05 -10.73
N LEU A 45 -16.93 -1.89 -9.71
CA LEU A 45 -16.69 -1.51 -8.33
C LEU A 45 -15.37 -2.12 -7.86
N LEU A 46 -14.49 -1.28 -7.34
CA LEU A 46 -13.27 -1.71 -6.67
C LEU A 46 -13.53 -1.71 -5.16
N VAL A 47 -12.97 -2.70 -4.47
CA VAL A 47 -13.16 -2.88 -3.03
C VAL A 47 -11.83 -3.33 -2.41
N ALA A 48 -11.41 -2.65 -1.35
CA ALA A 48 -10.30 -3.05 -0.49
C ALA A 48 -10.69 -2.93 0.97
N ALA A 49 -9.93 -3.57 1.85
CA ALA A 49 -10.10 -3.44 3.30
C ALA A 49 -8.75 -3.58 4.01
N ASP A 50 -8.42 -2.57 4.81
CA ASP A 50 -7.22 -2.50 5.62
C ASP A 50 -7.53 -2.30 7.09
N GLN A 51 -6.58 -2.70 7.95
CA GLN A 51 -6.72 -2.60 9.40
C GLN A 51 -5.62 -1.75 10.03
N VAL A 52 -5.98 -1.04 11.08
CA VAL A 52 -5.06 -0.45 12.04
C VAL A 52 -5.20 -1.18 13.37
N VAL A 53 -4.13 -1.82 13.81
CA VAL A 53 -4.01 -2.45 15.14
C VAL A 53 -3.20 -1.53 16.02
N ILE A 54 -3.80 -1.05 17.13
CA ILE A 54 -3.13 -0.16 18.08
C ILE A 54 -2.01 -0.93 18.80
N GLY A 55 -0.85 -0.28 18.95
CA GLY A 55 0.36 -0.90 19.48
C GLY A 55 1.20 -1.61 18.40
N ARG A 56 0.70 -1.72 17.16
CA ARG A 56 1.43 -2.28 16.01
C ARG A 56 1.61 -1.25 14.89
N HIS A 57 0.53 -0.69 14.37
CA HIS A 57 0.55 0.29 13.28
C HIS A 57 0.57 1.74 13.77
N VAL A 58 0.17 1.94 15.01
CA VAL A 58 0.20 3.22 15.73
C VAL A 58 0.53 2.95 17.19
N ARG A 59 1.01 3.94 17.89
CA ARG A 59 1.29 3.86 19.33
C ARG A 59 0.00 3.66 20.13
N VAL A 60 0.14 3.06 21.32
CA VAL A 60 -1.00 2.86 22.25
C VAL A 60 -1.56 4.17 22.81
N ASP A 61 -0.73 5.22 22.83
CA ASP A 61 -1.07 6.57 23.31
C ASP A 61 -1.34 7.57 22.16
N GLU A 62 -1.50 7.08 20.93
CA GLU A 62 -1.78 7.95 19.78
C GLU A 62 -3.18 8.56 19.88
N ALA A 63 -3.33 9.79 19.36
CA ALA A 63 -4.60 10.50 19.35
C ALA A 63 -5.65 9.73 18.52
N PRO A 64 -6.87 9.48 19.07
CA PRO A 64 -7.87 8.67 18.38
C PRO A 64 -8.28 9.23 17.01
N ALA A 65 -8.32 10.56 16.86
CA ALA A 65 -8.57 11.18 15.56
C ALA A 65 -7.46 10.89 14.54
N ALA A 66 -6.18 10.85 14.95
CA ALA A 66 -5.07 10.48 14.08
C ALA A 66 -5.12 8.99 13.68
N ILE A 67 -5.56 8.12 14.60
CA ILE A 67 -5.79 6.69 14.32
C ILE A 67 -6.87 6.53 13.25
N GLY A 68 -8.01 7.22 13.41
CA GLY A 68 -9.10 7.20 12.43
C GLY A 68 -8.66 7.73 11.07
N ARG A 69 -7.88 8.83 11.04
CA ARG A 69 -7.30 9.38 9.83
C ARG A 69 -6.41 8.36 9.13
N LYS A 70 -5.42 7.79 9.82
CA LYS A 70 -4.52 6.78 9.25
C LYS A 70 -5.28 5.59 8.67
N ALA A 71 -6.32 5.11 9.37
CA ALA A 71 -7.12 3.98 8.89
C ALA A 71 -7.81 4.27 7.54
N VAL A 72 -8.25 5.51 7.30
CA VAL A 72 -8.80 5.92 6.00
C VAL A 72 -7.71 6.12 4.97
N LEU A 73 -6.62 6.82 5.30
CA LEU A 73 -5.54 7.14 4.38
C LEU A 73 -4.88 5.91 3.78
N ARG A 74 -4.69 4.83 4.55
CA ARG A 74 -4.16 3.55 4.05
C ARG A 74 -5.01 3.00 2.91
N ASN A 75 -6.32 2.93 3.11
CA ASN A 75 -7.25 2.48 2.08
C ASN A 75 -7.29 3.41 0.86
N LEU A 76 -7.11 4.72 1.05
CA LEU A 76 -6.99 5.67 -0.05
C LEU A 76 -5.70 5.48 -0.85
N SER A 77 -4.64 4.96 -0.21
CA SER A 77 -3.41 4.56 -0.90
C SER A 77 -3.65 3.40 -1.88
N ASP A 78 -4.44 2.38 -1.48
CA ASP A 78 -4.86 1.29 -2.38
C ASP A 78 -5.68 1.82 -3.58
N VAL A 79 -6.55 2.80 -3.32
CA VAL A 79 -7.32 3.47 -4.39
C VAL A 79 -6.39 4.19 -5.37
N ALA A 80 -5.37 4.87 -4.86
CA ALA A 80 -4.35 5.51 -5.68
C ALA A 80 -3.56 4.50 -6.51
N ALA A 81 -3.13 3.39 -5.90
CA ALA A 81 -2.41 2.30 -6.56
C ALA A 81 -3.13 1.75 -7.79
N MET A 82 -4.46 1.78 -7.79
CA MET A 82 -5.31 1.31 -8.90
C MET A 82 -5.70 2.42 -9.89
N ALA A 83 -5.19 3.66 -9.73
CA ALA A 83 -5.64 4.85 -10.46
C ALA A 83 -7.18 5.00 -10.42
N ALA A 84 -7.76 4.84 -9.24
CA ALA A 84 -9.19 4.82 -9.00
C ALA A 84 -9.65 6.08 -8.26
N ARG A 85 -10.97 6.30 -8.19
CA ARG A 85 -11.60 7.35 -7.39
C ARG A 85 -12.43 6.74 -6.28
N PRO A 86 -12.26 7.16 -5.03
CA PRO A 86 -13.05 6.66 -3.93
C PRO A 86 -14.53 7.06 -4.08
N ILE A 87 -15.42 6.30 -3.43
CA ILE A 87 -16.87 6.53 -3.45
C ILE A 87 -17.40 6.63 -2.03
N ALA A 88 -17.00 5.72 -1.15
CA ALA A 88 -17.48 5.62 0.21
C ALA A 88 -16.59 4.70 1.05
N ILE A 89 -16.66 4.83 2.36
CA ILE A 89 -16.05 3.90 3.31
C ILE A 89 -17.09 3.32 4.28
N LEU A 90 -16.80 2.10 4.74
CA LEU A 90 -17.39 1.51 5.95
C LEU A 90 -16.27 1.30 6.96
N ALA A 91 -16.56 1.50 8.24
CA ALA A 91 -15.56 1.28 9.29
C ALA A 91 -16.12 0.36 10.37
N THR A 92 -15.33 -0.63 10.78
CA THR A 92 -15.63 -1.45 11.95
C THR A 92 -14.52 -1.25 12.98
N ALA A 93 -14.90 -1.24 14.27
CA ALA A 93 -13.93 -1.14 15.34
C ALA A 93 -14.24 -2.15 16.44
N THR A 94 -13.20 -2.81 16.95
CA THR A 94 -13.28 -3.58 18.19
C THR A 94 -12.39 -2.90 19.22
N LEU A 95 -12.98 -2.31 20.24
CA LEU A 95 -12.30 -1.43 21.18
C LEU A 95 -12.17 -2.08 22.57
N SER A 96 -11.16 -1.67 23.31
CA SER A 96 -11.04 -1.99 24.73
C SER A 96 -12.27 -1.44 25.50
N PRO A 97 -12.81 -2.18 26.49
CA PRO A 97 -13.88 -1.70 27.34
C PRO A 97 -13.49 -0.47 28.18
N ASP A 98 -12.20 -0.17 28.29
CA ASP A 98 -11.69 1.01 29.01
C ASP A 98 -11.72 2.30 28.16
N ARG A 99 -12.07 2.20 26.87
CA ARG A 99 -12.24 3.38 26.02
C ARG A 99 -13.53 4.11 26.38
N ASP A 100 -13.40 5.39 26.71
CA ASP A 100 -14.57 6.23 26.99
C ASP A 100 -15.26 6.73 25.71
N GLN A 101 -16.44 7.31 25.88
CA GLN A 101 -17.23 7.84 24.78
C GLN A 101 -16.48 8.95 24.01
N ARG A 102 -15.73 9.81 24.69
CA ARG A 102 -14.98 10.91 24.04
C ARG A 102 -13.89 10.38 23.13
N TRP A 103 -13.23 9.31 23.56
CA TRP A 103 -12.21 8.63 22.74
C TRP A 103 -12.84 8.05 21.46
N ALA A 104 -13.97 7.36 21.60
CA ALA A 104 -14.69 6.78 20.46
C ALA A 104 -15.24 7.86 19.50
N GLU A 105 -15.77 8.97 20.03
CA GLU A 105 -16.22 10.12 19.23
C GLU A 105 -15.05 10.77 18.47
N ALA A 106 -13.87 10.90 19.07
CA ALA A 106 -12.69 11.44 18.40
C ALA A 106 -12.15 10.49 17.31
N LEU A 107 -12.18 9.18 17.54
CA LEU A 107 -11.87 8.19 16.49
C LEU A 107 -12.83 8.32 15.30
N HIS A 108 -14.14 8.37 15.60
CA HIS A 108 -15.17 8.55 14.57
C HIS A 108 -14.98 9.86 13.80
N ALA A 109 -14.63 10.96 14.47
CA ALA A 109 -14.35 12.24 13.83
C ALA A 109 -13.19 12.11 12.83
N GLY A 110 -12.08 11.45 13.22
CA GLY A 110 -10.95 11.20 12.32
C GLY A 110 -11.32 10.38 11.09
N LEU A 111 -12.13 9.34 11.25
CA LEU A 111 -12.66 8.52 10.14
C LEU A 111 -13.56 9.36 9.21
N HIS A 112 -14.51 10.07 9.78
CA HIS A 112 -15.53 10.82 9.05
C HIS A 112 -14.94 12.02 8.28
N GLU A 113 -14.17 12.85 8.96
CA GLU A 113 -13.57 14.06 8.38
C GLU A 113 -12.58 13.72 7.27
N THR A 114 -11.77 12.69 7.48
CA THR A 114 -10.83 12.23 6.45
C THR A 114 -11.58 11.64 5.26
N GLY A 115 -12.60 10.81 5.48
CA GLY A 115 -13.43 10.29 4.40
C GLY A 115 -14.06 11.41 3.56
N LEU A 116 -14.64 12.43 4.21
CA LEU A 116 -15.23 13.57 3.51
C LEU A 116 -14.20 14.39 2.72
N ALA A 117 -12.99 14.57 3.25
CA ALA A 117 -11.93 15.32 2.58
C ALA A 117 -11.50 14.71 1.23
N PHE A 118 -11.74 13.40 1.04
CA PHE A 118 -11.39 12.65 -0.17
C PHE A 118 -12.61 12.10 -0.93
N ASP A 119 -13.79 12.72 -0.78
CA ASP A 119 -15.04 12.28 -1.44
C ASP A 119 -15.40 10.80 -1.15
N ALA A 120 -15.00 10.28 0.00
CA ALA A 120 -15.25 8.93 0.49
C ALA A 120 -16.04 8.95 1.81
N PRO A 121 -17.29 9.43 1.86
CA PRO A 121 -18.05 9.56 3.09
C PRO A 121 -18.16 8.23 3.83
N LEU A 122 -18.06 8.27 5.17
CA LEU A 122 -18.35 7.13 6.03
C LEU A 122 -19.87 6.87 6.04
N ILE A 123 -20.29 5.76 5.43
CA ILE A 123 -21.72 5.43 5.21
C ILE A 123 -22.26 4.37 6.16
N GLY A 124 -21.42 3.78 7.00
CA GLY A 124 -21.84 2.78 7.98
C GLY A 124 -20.67 2.02 8.57
N GLY A 125 -20.99 1.01 9.37
CA GLY A 125 -20.00 0.18 10.02
C GLY A 125 -20.57 -0.56 11.23
N ASP A 126 -19.69 -1.01 12.12
CA ASP A 126 -20.03 -1.72 13.34
C ASP A 126 -19.05 -1.38 14.46
N LEU A 127 -19.52 -1.47 15.70
CA LEU A 127 -18.72 -1.24 16.90
C LEU A 127 -18.91 -2.39 17.88
N ALA A 128 -17.82 -3.04 18.23
CA ALA A 128 -17.77 -4.07 19.26
C ALA A 128 -16.76 -3.71 20.36
N THR A 129 -16.83 -4.40 21.48
CA THR A 129 -15.86 -4.28 22.57
C THR A 129 -15.18 -5.63 22.83
N HIS A 130 -13.89 -5.59 23.15
CA HIS A 130 -13.17 -6.76 23.64
C HIS A 130 -13.68 -7.22 24.99
N ALA A 131 -13.56 -8.51 25.26
CA ALA A 131 -13.84 -9.06 26.59
C ALA A 131 -12.74 -8.72 27.62
N ARG A 132 -11.55 -8.30 27.17
CA ARG A 132 -10.37 -8.02 27.99
C ARG A 132 -9.74 -6.70 27.61
N PRO A 133 -9.47 -5.82 28.60
CA PRO A 133 -8.91 -4.49 28.35
C PRO A 133 -7.53 -4.49 27.67
N GLU A 134 -6.71 -5.50 27.97
CA GLU A 134 -5.35 -5.63 27.44
C GLU A 134 -5.28 -6.04 25.97
N THR A 135 -6.41 -6.40 25.37
CA THR A 135 -6.46 -6.77 23.94
C THR A 135 -6.32 -5.49 23.10
N PRO A 136 -5.41 -5.46 22.10
CA PRO A 136 -5.25 -4.30 21.24
C PRO A 136 -6.54 -3.91 20.52
N ASP A 137 -6.84 -2.62 20.47
CA ASP A 137 -7.94 -2.12 19.64
C ASP A 137 -7.62 -2.34 18.16
N VAL A 138 -8.66 -2.68 17.40
CA VAL A 138 -8.57 -2.91 15.94
C VAL A 138 -9.61 -2.05 15.25
N ILE A 139 -9.16 -1.27 14.29
CA ILE A 139 -10.01 -0.47 13.41
C ILE A 139 -9.84 -0.99 11.99
N SER A 140 -10.90 -1.44 11.35
CA SER A 140 -10.89 -1.89 9.96
C SER A 140 -11.74 -0.95 9.11
N VAL A 141 -11.17 -0.48 8.02
CA VAL A 141 -11.87 0.34 7.02
C VAL A 141 -11.99 -0.46 5.74
N THR A 142 -13.19 -0.51 5.18
CA THR A 142 -13.46 -1.02 3.84
C THR A 142 -13.76 0.17 2.94
N ILE A 143 -13.04 0.29 1.82
CA ILE A 143 -13.24 1.34 0.85
C ILE A 143 -13.87 0.81 -0.42
N LEU A 144 -14.80 1.58 -0.96
CA LEU A 144 -15.42 1.40 -2.26
C LEU A 144 -14.88 2.46 -3.22
N ALA A 145 -14.48 2.04 -4.41
CA ALA A 145 -13.96 2.94 -5.43
C ALA A 145 -14.46 2.55 -6.83
N ARG A 146 -14.25 3.45 -7.79
CA ARG A 146 -14.52 3.24 -9.22
C ARG A 146 -13.29 3.56 -10.05
N PRO A 147 -13.13 3.02 -11.26
CA PRO A 147 -12.06 3.43 -12.15
C PRO A 147 -11.98 4.96 -12.27
N GLY A 148 -10.78 5.52 -12.18
CA GLY A 148 -10.56 6.97 -12.21
C GLY A 148 -10.43 7.55 -13.61
N GLY A 149 -9.97 6.76 -14.59
CA GLY A 149 -9.81 7.17 -15.99
C GLY A 149 -11.13 7.21 -16.76
N GLU A 150 -11.20 8.08 -17.79
CA GLU A 150 -12.39 8.24 -18.66
C GLU A 150 -12.76 6.96 -19.42
N ASP A 151 -11.77 6.12 -19.73
CA ASP A 151 -11.93 4.84 -20.42
C ASP A 151 -12.26 3.68 -19.48
N GLY A 152 -12.41 3.94 -18.18
CA GLY A 152 -12.64 2.92 -17.15
C GLY A 152 -11.45 2.00 -16.88
N ARG A 153 -10.23 2.39 -17.32
CA ARG A 153 -9.01 1.64 -17.07
C ARG A 153 -8.59 1.78 -15.61
N VAL A 154 -8.21 0.66 -15.02
CA VAL A 154 -7.45 0.59 -13.76
C VAL A 154 -6.03 0.14 -14.07
N VAL A 155 -5.10 0.46 -13.19
CA VAL A 155 -3.73 -0.09 -13.22
C VAL A 155 -3.65 -1.19 -12.19
N THR A 156 -2.99 -2.28 -12.52
CA THR A 156 -2.83 -3.45 -11.64
C THR A 156 -1.36 -3.68 -11.33
N ARG A 157 -1.05 -4.60 -10.43
CA ARG A 157 0.32 -5.05 -10.12
C ARG A 157 0.94 -5.91 -11.23
N HIS A 158 0.23 -6.13 -12.34
CA HIS A 158 0.63 -7.04 -13.41
C HIS A 158 1.01 -6.29 -14.68
N GLY A 159 1.98 -6.83 -15.43
CA GLY A 159 2.33 -6.39 -16.76
C GLY A 159 3.80 -5.97 -16.93
N ALA A 160 4.60 -5.97 -15.85
CA ALA A 160 6.00 -5.60 -15.91
C ALA A 160 6.81 -6.64 -16.69
N ALA A 161 7.70 -6.17 -17.57
CA ALA A 161 8.56 -6.99 -18.40
C ALA A 161 10.01 -6.53 -18.30
N ALA A 162 10.94 -7.42 -18.66
CA ALA A 162 12.36 -7.07 -18.71
C ALA A 162 12.60 -5.89 -19.66
N GLY A 163 13.31 -4.88 -19.16
CA GLY A 163 13.58 -3.64 -19.88
C GLY A 163 12.66 -2.48 -19.43
N ASP A 164 11.51 -2.76 -18.82
CA ASP A 164 10.66 -1.72 -18.27
C ASP A 164 11.37 -0.95 -17.15
N LEU A 165 11.05 0.34 -17.02
CA LEU A 165 11.58 1.19 -15.99
C LEU A 165 10.78 1.01 -14.70
N LEU A 166 11.46 1.09 -13.56
CA LEU A 166 10.84 1.21 -12.25
C LEU A 166 11.00 2.64 -11.76
N ALA A 167 9.91 3.31 -11.46
CA ALA A 167 9.90 4.67 -10.94
C ALA A 167 9.06 4.76 -9.65
N VAL A 168 9.29 5.83 -8.89
CA VAL A 168 8.56 6.11 -7.66
C VAL A 168 8.15 7.58 -7.61
N THR A 169 7.00 7.87 -7.01
CA THR A 169 6.58 9.24 -6.68
C THR A 169 7.23 9.72 -5.38
N GLY A 170 7.34 11.02 -5.22
CA GLY A 170 7.73 11.67 -3.96
C GLY A 170 9.11 11.31 -3.43
N ARG A 171 9.22 11.17 -2.11
CA ARG A 171 10.45 10.84 -1.38
C ARG A 171 10.21 9.74 -0.37
N LEU A 172 11.21 8.90 -0.17
CA LEU A 172 11.14 7.66 0.60
C LEU A 172 11.92 7.74 1.91
N GLY A 173 11.53 6.88 2.85
CA GLY A 173 12.16 6.68 4.15
C GLY A 173 11.78 7.72 5.20
N GLY A 174 11.98 7.38 6.47
CA GLY A 174 11.71 8.26 7.61
C GLY A 174 10.21 8.53 7.81
N SER A 175 9.34 7.66 7.35
CA SER A 175 7.90 7.77 7.57
C SER A 175 7.53 7.56 9.03
N LEU A 176 8.33 6.76 9.74
CA LEU A 176 8.25 6.49 11.17
C LEU A 176 9.44 7.16 11.87
N THR A 177 9.19 8.00 12.86
CA THR A 177 10.24 8.59 13.71
C THR A 177 10.57 7.63 14.87
N GLU A 178 11.71 7.86 15.56
CA GLU A 178 12.15 7.03 16.68
C GLU A 178 11.11 6.92 17.81
N ASP A 179 10.27 7.95 17.98
CA ASP A 179 9.17 7.94 18.96
C ASP A 179 7.91 7.23 18.44
N GLY A 180 7.94 6.61 17.27
CA GLY A 180 6.82 5.87 16.67
C GLY A 180 5.72 6.75 16.08
N ARG A 181 6.00 8.04 15.86
CA ARG A 181 5.13 8.99 15.12
C ARG A 181 5.74 9.28 13.76
N GLY A 182 5.20 10.24 13.06
CA GLY A 182 5.75 10.69 11.80
C GLY A 182 4.74 10.79 10.69
N ARG A 183 5.24 10.89 9.48
CA ARG A 183 4.48 11.11 8.26
C ARG A 183 3.48 9.98 7.95
N HIS A 184 3.74 8.78 8.42
CA HIS A 184 2.85 7.63 8.28
C HIS A 184 1.46 7.80 8.93
N LEU A 185 1.28 8.80 9.81
CA LEU A 185 -0.02 9.12 10.42
C LEU A 185 -0.86 10.07 9.57
N ASP A 186 -0.20 10.86 8.71
CA ASP A 186 -0.84 11.90 7.92
C ASP A 186 -0.05 12.15 6.62
N PHE A 187 -0.37 11.41 5.59
CA PHE A 187 0.26 11.47 4.28
C PHE A 187 -0.78 11.79 3.20
N PRO A 188 -0.40 12.47 2.11
CA PRO A 188 -1.29 12.69 0.98
C PRO A 188 -1.36 11.42 0.12
N PRO A 189 -2.52 10.73 0.03
CA PRO A 189 -2.68 9.63 -0.92
C PRO A 189 -2.58 10.15 -2.35
N ARG A 190 -1.83 9.48 -3.21
CA ARG A 190 -1.44 9.90 -4.57
C ARG A 190 -2.52 9.65 -5.62
N ILE A 191 -3.78 9.97 -5.31
CA ILE A 191 -4.94 9.63 -6.15
C ILE A 191 -4.90 10.42 -7.48
N GLU A 192 -4.75 11.74 -7.42
CA GLU A 192 -4.77 12.57 -8.61
C GLU A 192 -3.53 12.33 -9.46
N GLU A 193 -2.37 12.15 -8.84
CA GLU A 193 -1.13 11.80 -9.52
C GLU A 193 -1.23 10.45 -10.24
N ALA A 194 -1.83 9.44 -9.62
CA ALA A 194 -2.06 8.11 -10.23
C ALA A 194 -2.97 8.21 -11.45
N ILE A 195 -4.07 8.94 -11.35
CA ILE A 195 -5.02 9.15 -12.45
C ILE A 195 -4.35 9.91 -13.60
N ALA A 196 -3.60 10.97 -13.28
CA ALA A 196 -2.87 11.74 -14.27
C ALA A 196 -1.77 10.92 -14.96
N LEU A 197 -1.00 10.11 -14.21
CA LEU A 197 -0.02 9.16 -14.78
C LEU A 197 -0.70 8.15 -15.69
N ASN A 198 -1.84 7.58 -15.26
CA ASN A 198 -2.61 6.64 -16.08
C ASN A 198 -3.10 7.28 -17.39
N ALA A 199 -3.59 8.51 -17.35
CA ALA A 199 -4.04 9.25 -18.53
C ALA A 199 -2.87 9.60 -19.47
N LEU A 200 -1.72 9.99 -18.92
CA LEU A 200 -0.55 10.42 -19.69
C LEU A 200 0.20 9.25 -20.31
N LEU A 201 0.52 8.22 -19.53
CA LEU A 201 1.32 7.08 -19.97
C LEU A 201 0.46 6.03 -20.69
N ARG A 202 -0.82 5.93 -20.36
CA ARG A 202 -1.75 4.97 -20.98
C ARG A 202 -1.20 3.55 -20.92
N GLN A 203 -1.03 2.89 -22.07
CA GLN A 203 -0.53 1.51 -22.17
C GLN A 203 0.95 1.39 -21.80
N ASP A 204 1.70 2.48 -21.72
CA ASP A 204 3.08 2.50 -21.25
C ASP A 204 3.20 2.46 -19.74
N LEU A 205 2.14 2.80 -18.97
CA LEU A 205 2.01 2.49 -17.56
C LEU A 205 1.53 1.04 -17.43
N VAL A 206 2.43 0.12 -17.15
CA VAL A 206 2.14 -1.32 -17.23
C VAL A 206 1.72 -1.93 -15.91
N ALA A 207 2.32 -1.48 -14.80
CA ALA A 207 1.92 -1.89 -13.46
C ALA A 207 2.13 -0.75 -12.46
N MET A 208 1.40 -0.79 -11.36
CA MET A 208 1.52 0.16 -10.27
C MET A 208 1.05 -0.49 -8.96
N MET A 209 1.62 -0.05 -7.85
CA MET A 209 1.19 -0.33 -6.49
C MET A 209 1.63 0.80 -5.56
N ASP A 210 1.13 0.84 -4.35
CA ASP A 210 1.65 1.73 -3.32
C ASP A 210 2.88 1.14 -2.61
N VAL A 211 3.65 1.99 -1.94
CA VAL A 211 4.80 1.61 -1.11
C VAL A 211 4.36 1.57 0.34
N SER A 212 3.94 0.41 0.81
CA SER A 212 3.47 0.19 2.18
C SER A 212 4.49 -0.58 3.04
N ASP A 213 5.16 -1.59 2.48
CA ASP A 213 6.14 -2.42 3.20
C ASP A 213 7.60 -2.04 2.91
N GLY A 214 7.80 -1.04 2.05
CA GLY A 214 9.10 -0.57 1.59
C GLY A 214 9.41 -1.01 0.18
N VAL A 215 10.09 -0.13 -0.57
CA VAL A 215 10.37 -0.31 -2.01
C VAL A 215 10.99 -1.65 -2.33
N ALA A 216 11.89 -2.17 -1.49
CA ALA A 216 12.56 -3.44 -1.76
C ALA A 216 11.56 -4.60 -1.79
N ARG A 217 10.67 -4.67 -0.83
CA ARG A 217 9.64 -5.72 -0.73
C ARG A 217 8.55 -5.55 -1.78
N ASP A 218 8.09 -4.31 -1.97
CA ASP A 218 7.00 -4.02 -2.92
C ASP A 218 7.47 -4.20 -4.37
N ALA A 219 8.73 -3.82 -4.70
CA ALA A 219 9.34 -4.15 -5.99
C ALA A 219 9.48 -5.67 -6.20
N ALA A 220 9.80 -6.43 -5.14
CA ALA A 220 9.85 -7.89 -5.22
C ALA A 220 8.46 -8.49 -5.52
N ARG A 221 7.38 -7.91 -4.97
CA ARG A 221 5.99 -8.32 -5.28
C ARG A 221 5.64 -8.08 -6.74
N LEU A 222 5.89 -6.86 -7.27
CA LEU A 222 5.71 -6.56 -8.68
C LEU A 222 6.50 -7.54 -9.58
N ALA A 223 7.77 -7.75 -9.25
CA ALA A 223 8.65 -8.62 -10.03
C ALA A 223 8.21 -10.10 -9.99
N THR A 224 7.79 -10.60 -8.81
CA THR A 224 7.33 -12.00 -8.65
C THR A 224 6.08 -12.27 -9.46
N THR A 225 5.17 -11.33 -9.50
CA THR A 225 3.90 -11.44 -10.20
C THR A 225 4.09 -11.73 -11.68
N ASP A 226 5.10 -11.11 -12.32
CA ASP A 226 5.36 -11.21 -13.74
C ASP A 226 6.59 -12.09 -14.10
N GLY A 227 7.21 -12.70 -13.10
CA GLY A 227 8.34 -13.64 -13.32
C GLY A 227 9.66 -12.97 -13.68
N VAL A 228 9.84 -11.70 -13.30
CA VAL A 228 11.05 -10.89 -13.56
C VAL A 228 11.80 -10.59 -12.26
N GLY A 229 12.97 -9.96 -12.36
CA GLY A 229 13.72 -9.36 -11.25
C GLY A 229 13.75 -7.83 -11.41
N VAL A 230 14.30 -7.16 -10.41
CA VAL A 230 14.49 -5.69 -10.39
C VAL A 230 15.93 -5.36 -10.06
N ARG A 231 16.48 -4.35 -10.74
CA ARG A 231 17.73 -3.70 -10.39
C ARG A 231 17.46 -2.24 -10.05
N LEU A 232 17.82 -1.85 -8.83
CA LEU A 232 17.75 -0.49 -8.31
C LEU A 232 19.12 0.20 -8.37
N ASP A 233 19.11 1.51 -8.46
CA ASP A 233 20.28 2.38 -8.38
C ASP A 233 20.17 3.23 -7.12
N ALA A 234 21.05 3.00 -6.13
CA ALA A 234 21.01 3.65 -4.82
C ALA A 234 21.17 5.18 -4.91
N ASP A 235 21.92 5.68 -5.90
CA ASP A 235 22.13 7.11 -6.10
C ASP A 235 20.88 7.82 -6.64
N ARG A 236 19.98 7.05 -7.26
CA ARG A 236 18.71 7.56 -7.80
C ARG A 236 17.54 7.52 -6.82
N ILE A 237 17.66 6.83 -5.70
CA ILE A 237 16.59 6.75 -4.70
C ILE A 237 16.30 8.15 -4.13
N PRO A 238 15.09 8.71 -4.32
CA PRO A 238 14.72 10.00 -3.75
C PRO A 238 14.47 9.84 -2.24
N ARG A 239 15.33 10.41 -1.41
CA ARG A 239 15.32 10.22 0.04
C ARG A 239 14.80 11.44 0.78
N ASN A 240 14.08 11.21 1.87
CA ASN A 240 13.81 12.26 2.84
C ASN A 240 15.09 12.67 3.57
N PRO A 241 15.18 13.93 4.05
CA PRO A 241 16.35 14.40 4.79
C PRO A 241 16.69 13.48 5.98
N GLY A 242 17.97 13.13 6.10
CA GLY A 242 18.47 12.26 7.17
C GLY A 242 18.39 10.76 6.90
N CYS A 243 17.75 10.33 5.81
CA CYS A 243 17.66 8.92 5.43
C CYS A 243 18.81 8.50 4.52
N ASP A 244 19.35 7.31 4.74
CA ASP A 244 20.20 6.63 3.78
C ASP A 244 19.36 5.82 2.78
N TRP A 245 19.98 5.15 1.82
CA TRP A 245 19.25 4.38 0.84
C TRP A 245 18.60 3.12 1.44
N ARG A 246 19.15 2.57 2.55
CA ARG A 246 18.58 1.40 3.22
C ARG A 246 17.26 1.73 3.90
N SER A 247 17.25 2.84 4.65
CA SER A 247 16.01 3.38 5.24
C SER A 247 14.99 3.70 4.14
N ALA A 248 15.42 4.33 3.06
CA ALA A 248 14.53 4.73 1.98
C ALA A 248 13.84 3.55 1.26
N ILE A 249 14.49 2.38 1.18
CA ILE A 249 13.87 1.21 0.53
C ILE A 249 13.28 0.20 1.51
N GLY A 250 13.56 0.35 2.83
CA GLY A 250 13.23 -0.66 3.83
C GLY A 250 12.28 -0.21 4.95
N ASP A 251 12.17 1.10 5.25
CA ASP A 251 11.35 1.56 6.38
C ASP A 251 9.85 1.25 6.21
N GLY A 252 9.34 1.35 4.99
CA GLY A 252 7.92 1.19 4.69
C GLY A 252 7.05 2.35 5.14
N GLU A 253 5.74 2.19 4.98
CA GLU A 253 4.71 3.20 5.28
C GLU A 253 4.95 4.56 4.60
N ASP A 254 5.59 4.56 3.42
CA ASP A 254 5.82 5.78 2.63
C ASP A 254 4.57 6.22 1.87
N TYR A 255 3.72 5.28 1.46
CA TYR A 255 2.48 5.51 0.72
C TYR A 255 2.65 6.37 -0.53
N GLU A 256 3.82 6.22 -1.17
CA GLU A 256 4.10 6.70 -2.51
C GLU A 256 3.74 5.64 -3.54
N LEU A 257 3.69 5.98 -4.84
CA LEU A 257 3.41 5.01 -5.90
C LEU A 257 4.70 4.42 -6.45
N LEU A 258 4.76 3.10 -6.56
CA LEU A 258 5.77 2.35 -7.27
C LEU A 258 5.22 1.97 -8.64
N ILE A 259 5.93 2.35 -9.71
CA ILE A 259 5.42 2.39 -11.08
C ILE A 259 6.33 1.59 -12.00
N ALA A 260 5.76 0.66 -12.76
CA ALA A 260 6.43 0.02 -13.88
C ALA A 260 5.97 0.66 -15.20
N CYS A 261 6.90 1.15 -16.02
CA CYS A 261 6.56 1.81 -17.28
C CYS A 261 7.55 1.51 -18.43
N ARG A 262 7.03 1.46 -19.67
CA ARG A 262 7.80 1.15 -20.87
C ARG A 262 8.62 2.32 -21.40
N ARG A 263 8.21 3.53 -21.09
CA ARG A 263 8.93 4.75 -21.46
C ARG A 263 9.14 5.63 -20.22
N GLU A 264 10.03 6.58 -20.32
CA GLU A 264 10.34 7.51 -19.25
C GLU A 264 9.06 8.27 -18.82
N PRO A 265 8.69 8.22 -17.54
CA PRO A 265 7.57 9.00 -17.01
C PRO A 265 7.95 10.49 -16.97
N PRO A 266 6.97 11.40 -16.79
CA PRO A 266 7.29 12.80 -16.52
C PRO A 266 8.14 12.89 -15.25
N GLY A 267 9.07 13.85 -15.18
CA GLY A 267 9.89 14.07 -13.97
C GLY A 267 9.09 14.61 -12.77
N GLU A 268 7.85 15.06 -13.02
CA GLU A 268 6.92 15.58 -12.01
C GLU A 268 5.49 15.44 -12.51
N ILE A 269 4.55 15.20 -11.60
CA ILE A 269 3.12 15.20 -11.84
C ILE A 269 2.42 15.96 -10.71
N ASP A 270 1.64 16.99 -11.02
CA ASP A 270 0.90 17.82 -10.06
C ASP A 270 1.76 18.33 -8.87
N GLY A 271 3.04 18.67 -9.14
CA GLY A 271 3.99 19.14 -8.12
C GLY A 271 4.68 18.03 -7.35
N VAL A 272 4.37 16.75 -7.64
CA VAL A 272 5.01 15.59 -7.01
C VAL A 272 6.10 15.03 -7.93
N PRO A 273 7.36 14.94 -7.49
CA PRO A 273 8.43 14.34 -8.28
C PRO A 273 8.13 12.88 -8.64
N VAL A 274 8.50 12.48 -9.86
CA VAL A 274 8.49 11.08 -10.31
C VAL A 274 9.91 10.72 -10.73
N THR A 275 10.52 9.80 -10.03
CA THR A 275 11.93 9.45 -10.20
C THR A 275 12.10 8.02 -10.68
N VAL A 276 12.78 7.82 -11.79
CA VAL A 276 13.20 6.47 -12.23
C VAL A 276 14.33 6.00 -11.32
N ILE A 277 14.08 4.95 -10.55
CA ILE A 277 14.99 4.40 -9.53
C ILE A 277 15.64 3.08 -9.95
N GLY A 278 15.21 2.50 -11.09
CA GLY A 278 15.73 1.22 -11.55
C GLY A 278 15.01 0.70 -12.79
N ARG A 279 15.16 -0.61 -13.03
CA ARG A 279 14.52 -1.31 -14.14
C ARG A 279 14.24 -2.77 -13.84
N PHE A 280 13.31 -3.32 -14.57
CA PHE A 280 13.03 -4.76 -14.53
C PHE A 280 14.02 -5.53 -15.42
N GLU A 281 14.45 -6.71 -14.94
CA GLU A 281 15.43 -7.57 -15.61
C GLU A 281 14.88 -9.00 -15.73
N SER A 282 15.23 -9.66 -16.85
CA SER A 282 14.98 -11.09 -17.03
C SER A 282 16.31 -11.84 -16.95
N THR A 283 16.44 -12.63 -15.88
CA THR A 283 17.57 -13.55 -15.75
C THR A 283 17.03 -14.87 -15.19
N PRO A 284 17.47 -16.05 -15.69
CA PRO A 284 17.01 -17.33 -15.14
C PRO A 284 17.16 -17.40 -13.63
N GLY A 285 16.06 -17.70 -12.93
CA GLY A 285 16.05 -17.81 -11.46
C GLY A 285 15.95 -16.48 -10.69
N THR A 286 15.60 -15.36 -11.35
CA THR A 286 15.52 -14.02 -10.71
C THR A 286 14.12 -13.54 -10.38
N SER A 287 13.09 -14.36 -10.58
CA SER A 287 11.72 -13.96 -10.23
C SER A 287 11.63 -13.47 -8.78
N GLY A 288 11.18 -12.23 -8.60
CA GLY A 288 11.07 -11.58 -7.29
C GLY A 288 12.40 -11.15 -6.66
N ARG A 289 13.53 -11.31 -7.34
CA ARG A 289 14.82 -10.83 -6.86
C ARG A 289 14.91 -9.32 -7.04
N VAL A 290 15.38 -8.63 -6.01
CA VAL A 290 15.66 -7.18 -6.06
C VAL A 290 17.13 -6.96 -5.74
N LEU A 291 17.88 -6.48 -6.71
CA LEU A 291 19.27 -6.08 -6.56
C LEU A 291 19.36 -4.57 -6.50
N ILE A 292 20.21 -4.03 -5.63
CA ILE A 292 20.57 -2.61 -5.62
C ILE A 292 22.05 -2.46 -5.88
N ASP A 293 22.39 -1.55 -6.79
CA ASP A 293 23.76 -1.14 -7.03
C ASP A 293 24.06 0.06 -6.13
N ALA A 294 24.98 -0.15 -5.16
CA ALA A 294 25.41 0.84 -4.17
C ALA A 294 26.90 0.71 -3.91
N ASP A 295 27.62 1.83 -3.89
CA ASP A 295 29.07 1.91 -3.58
C ASP A 295 29.94 0.96 -4.44
N GLY A 296 29.50 0.66 -5.69
CA GLY A 296 30.20 -0.24 -6.62
C GLY A 296 29.92 -1.72 -6.38
N GLU A 297 29.03 -2.07 -5.49
CA GLU A 297 28.58 -3.44 -5.22
C GLU A 297 27.11 -3.63 -5.59
N SER A 298 26.75 -4.86 -5.97
CA SER A 298 25.36 -5.26 -6.22
C SER A 298 24.86 -6.14 -5.07
N ILE A 299 23.90 -5.65 -4.31
CA ILE A 299 23.40 -6.26 -3.08
C ILE A 299 21.97 -6.77 -3.29
N ASP A 300 21.68 -8.00 -2.86
CA ASP A 300 20.30 -8.51 -2.84
C ASP A 300 19.54 -7.92 -1.64
N VAL A 301 18.46 -7.22 -1.93
CA VAL A 301 17.66 -6.50 -0.94
C VAL A 301 16.20 -6.96 -0.90
N ALA A 302 15.82 -8.02 -1.60
CA ALA A 302 14.44 -8.52 -1.64
C ALA A 302 13.87 -8.87 -0.25
N GLY A 303 14.73 -9.10 0.73
CA GLY A 303 14.35 -9.37 2.12
C GLY A 303 14.21 -8.13 3.01
N LEU A 304 14.60 -6.94 2.51
CA LEU A 304 14.40 -5.69 3.26
C LEU A 304 12.94 -5.26 3.19
N GLY A 305 12.49 -4.59 4.24
CA GLY A 305 11.13 -4.12 4.35
C GLY A 305 10.34 -4.85 5.44
N TRP A 306 9.14 -4.37 5.65
CA TRP A 306 8.26 -4.85 6.72
C TRP A 306 7.63 -6.20 6.36
N GLU A 307 7.61 -7.15 7.31
CA GLU A 307 6.83 -8.39 7.23
C GLU A 307 6.02 -8.57 8.50
N HIS A 308 4.75 -8.86 8.37
CA HIS A 308 3.90 -9.25 9.48
C HIS A 308 4.24 -10.68 9.93
N ALA A 309 5.46 -10.91 10.43
CA ALA A 309 5.85 -12.15 11.08
C ALA A 309 5.53 -12.10 12.57
N GLY A 310 5.22 -13.25 13.16
CA GLY A 310 4.67 -13.37 14.50
C GLY A 310 5.62 -13.12 15.68
N ASP A 311 6.70 -12.33 15.56
CA ASP A 311 7.59 -12.03 16.69
C ASP A 311 7.51 -10.54 17.08
N PRO A 312 6.98 -10.22 18.27
CA PRO A 312 6.92 -8.84 18.77
C PRO A 312 8.29 -8.26 19.18
N THR A 313 9.36 -9.05 19.19
CA THR A 313 10.69 -8.63 19.67
C THR A 313 11.58 -8.02 18.59
N ASP A 314 11.17 -8.02 17.33
CA ASP A 314 11.96 -7.54 16.16
C ASP A 314 11.91 -6.02 15.96
N ARG A 315 11.41 -5.25 16.93
CA ARG A 315 11.36 -3.78 16.89
C ARG A 315 12.50 -3.07 17.63
N THR A 316 13.57 -3.80 17.98
CA THR A 316 14.76 -3.20 18.59
C THR A 316 16.02 -3.65 17.83
N GLY A 317 16.33 -2.92 16.79
CA GLY A 317 17.58 -2.99 16.04
C GLY A 317 17.91 -1.63 15.46
#